data_6a35eefab31c3533eb4676edf33a504e
#
_entry.id   6a35eefab31c3533eb4676edf33a504e
#
_cell.length_a   1.000
_cell.length_b   1.000
_cell.length_c   1.000
_cell.angle_alpha   90.00
_cell.angle_beta   90.00
_cell.angle_gamma   90.00
#
_symmetry.space_group_name_H-M   'P 1'
#
loop_
_entity.id
_entity.type
_entity.pdbx_description
1 polymer ?
#
loop_
_entity_poly.entity_id
_entity_poly.type
_entity_poly.pdbx_seq_one_letter_code
_entity_poly.pdbx_strand_id
1 'polypeptide(L)'
;MVITVNIYYQSINGNAKKFAEEMISSGIVNEIRSENGNIRYDYFFPMDDNETVLLIDSWNDQHSLDIHHASSMMKSFRYSHLS
;
A
#
# COMPACT_ATOMS: atom_id res chain seq x y z
N MET A 1 6.21 -7.49 -18.31
CA MET A 1 7.32 -7.49 -17.34
C MET A 1 6.77 -7.17 -15.96
N VAL A 2 7.04 -8.04 -15.01
CA VAL A 2 6.61 -7.81 -13.62
C VAL A 2 7.37 -6.63 -13.03
N ILE A 3 6.62 -5.76 -12.36
CA ILE A 3 7.18 -4.60 -11.67
C ILE A 3 6.93 -4.76 -10.18
N THR A 4 7.97 -4.67 -9.38
CA THR A 4 7.87 -4.72 -7.92
C THR A 4 8.32 -3.38 -7.34
N VAL A 5 7.50 -2.83 -6.45
CA VAL A 5 7.75 -1.55 -5.81
C VAL A 5 7.89 -1.79 -4.31
N ASN A 6 8.91 -1.18 -3.71
CA ASN A 6 9.12 -1.19 -2.27
C ASN A 6 8.99 0.24 -1.76
N ILE A 7 8.07 0.46 -0.83
CA ILE A 7 7.83 1.78 -0.27
C ILE A 7 7.98 1.72 1.24
N TYR A 8 8.89 2.54 1.78
CA TYR A 8 9.04 2.68 3.22
C TYR A 8 8.24 3.88 3.71
N TYR A 9 7.36 3.63 4.67
CA TYR A 9 6.63 4.69 5.36
C TYR A 9 7.25 4.85 6.74
N GLN A 10 7.68 6.06 7.07
CA GLN A 10 8.24 6.38 8.38
C GLN A 10 7.34 7.38 9.08
N SER A 11 7.14 7.19 10.37
CA SER A 11 6.24 8.02 11.15
C SER A 11 6.75 8.18 12.57
N ILE A 12 5.93 8.85 13.38
CA ILE A 12 6.13 8.95 14.82
C ILE A 12 4.88 8.44 15.52
N ASN A 13 5.03 7.99 16.76
CA ASN A 13 3.91 7.53 17.60
C ASN A 13 3.14 6.34 17.01
N GLY A 14 3.79 5.49 16.22
CA GLY A 14 3.19 4.30 15.65
C GLY A 14 2.19 4.56 14.52
N ASN A 15 2.19 5.76 13.94
CA ASN A 15 1.21 6.14 12.92
C ASN A 15 1.33 5.32 11.64
N ALA A 16 2.53 4.94 11.22
CA ALA A 16 2.70 4.11 10.02
C ALA A 16 2.07 2.73 10.22
N LYS A 17 2.23 2.14 11.39
CA LYS A 17 1.63 0.85 11.72
C LYS A 17 0.11 0.95 11.76
N LYS A 18 -0.43 2.00 12.38
CA LYS A 18 -1.87 2.23 12.43
C LYS A 18 -2.45 2.39 11.02
N PHE A 19 -1.76 3.12 10.17
CA PHE A 19 -2.15 3.29 8.77
C PHE A 19 -2.25 1.95 8.06
N ALA A 20 -1.23 1.10 8.18
CA ALA A 20 -1.23 -0.22 7.55
C ALA A 20 -2.36 -1.10 8.11
N GLU A 21 -2.60 -1.06 9.42
CA GLU A 21 -3.69 -1.79 10.04
C GLU A 21 -5.05 -1.34 9.51
N GLU A 22 -5.25 -0.04 9.33
CA GLU A 22 -6.49 0.51 8.75
C GLU A 22 -6.67 0.07 7.30
N MET A 23 -5.61 0.06 6.52
CA MET A 23 -5.66 -0.41 5.14
C MET A 23 -6.18 -1.85 5.06
N ILE A 24 -5.75 -2.68 5.99
CA ILE A 24 -6.16 -4.08 6.05
C ILE A 24 -7.58 -4.20 6.58
N SER A 25 -7.88 -3.59 7.73
CA SER A 25 -9.16 -3.75 8.41
C SER A 25 -10.33 -3.12 7.65
N SER A 26 -10.07 -2.07 6.89
CA SER A 26 -11.11 -1.41 6.08
C SER A 26 -11.49 -2.19 4.82
N GLY A 27 -10.72 -3.22 4.45
CA GLY A 27 -10.94 -4.00 3.24
C GLY A 27 -10.24 -3.43 2.01
N ILE A 28 -9.56 -2.29 2.13
CA ILE A 28 -8.88 -1.65 0.99
C ILE A 28 -7.80 -2.56 0.42
N VAL A 29 -7.00 -3.21 1.28
CA VAL A 29 -5.95 -4.12 0.81
C VAL A 29 -6.55 -5.27 0.00
N ASN A 30 -7.66 -5.84 0.46
CA ASN A 30 -8.32 -6.91 -0.29
C ASN A 30 -8.85 -6.43 -1.64
N GLU A 31 -9.37 -5.20 -1.70
CA GLU A 31 -9.80 -4.62 -2.97
C GLU A 31 -8.63 -4.43 -3.92
N ILE A 32 -7.49 -3.94 -3.41
CA ILE A 32 -6.28 -3.77 -4.24
C ILE A 32 -5.79 -5.11 -4.75
N ARG A 33 -5.79 -6.13 -3.91
CA ARG A 33 -5.37 -7.49 -4.31
C ARG A 33 -6.27 -8.08 -5.38
N SER A 34 -7.50 -7.63 -5.48
CA SER A 34 -8.43 -8.08 -6.52
C SER A 34 -8.32 -7.29 -7.82
N GLU A 35 -7.54 -6.21 -7.84
CA GLU A 35 -7.34 -5.43 -9.06
C GLU A 35 -6.62 -6.25 -10.12
N ASN A 36 -7.02 -6.02 -11.38
CA ASN A 36 -6.42 -6.73 -12.49
C ASN A 36 -4.93 -6.42 -12.58
N GLY A 37 -4.12 -7.48 -12.63
CA GLY A 37 -2.68 -7.35 -12.73
C GLY A 37 -1.94 -7.26 -11.40
N ASN A 38 -2.65 -7.18 -10.28
CA ASN A 38 -1.96 -7.22 -8.98
C ASN A 38 -1.47 -8.64 -8.69
N ILE A 39 -0.19 -8.75 -8.33
CA ILE A 39 0.45 -10.00 -7.96
C ILE A 39 0.63 -10.08 -6.45
N ARG A 40 0.98 -8.95 -5.83
CA ARG A 40 1.32 -8.90 -4.42
C ARG A 40 1.03 -7.51 -3.87
N TYR A 41 0.54 -7.45 -2.63
CA TYR A 41 0.35 -6.19 -1.91
C TYR A 41 0.39 -6.52 -0.42
N ASP A 42 1.59 -6.41 0.19
CA ASP A 42 1.83 -6.83 1.55
C ASP A 42 2.55 -5.76 2.36
N TYR A 43 2.14 -5.64 3.63
CA TYR A 43 2.81 -4.77 4.58
C TYR A 43 3.70 -5.57 5.51
N PHE A 44 4.86 -5.02 5.82
CA PHE A 44 5.82 -5.58 6.75
C PHE A 44 6.33 -4.46 7.65
N PHE A 45 6.86 -4.82 8.80
CA PHE A 45 7.60 -3.85 9.61
C PHE A 45 8.81 -4.53 10.25
N PRO A 46 9.92 -3.79 10.44
CA PRO A 46 11.10 -4.33 11.09
C PRO A 46 10.80 -4.71 12.54
N MET A 47 11.40 -5.79 13.02
CA MET A 47 11.16 -6.26 14.39
C MET A 47 11.59 -5.25 15.45
N ASP A 48 12.59 -4.45 15.14
CA ASP A 48 13.20 -3.50 16.07
C ASP A 48 12.81 -2.04 15.80
N ASP A 49 11.82 -1.80 14.94
CA ASP A 49 11.41 -0.44 14.58
C ASP A 49 9.90 -0.38 14.42
N ASN A 50 9.23 0.24 15.38
CA ASN A 50 7.76 0.38 15.37
C ASN A 50 7.29 1.57 14.54
N GLU A 51 8.20 2.38 14.02
CA GLU A 51 7.87 3.61 13.31
C GLU A 51 8.00 3.48 11.80
N THR A 52 8.42 2.32 11.31
CA THR A 52 8.60 2.05 9.90
C THR A 52 7.69 0.92 9.44
N VAL A 53 7.05 1.12 8.30
CA VAL A 53 6.28 0.08 7.62
C VAL A 53 6.78 0.00 6.19
N LEU A 54 7.03 -1.22 5.71
CA LEU A 54 7.41 -1.48 4.33
C LEU A 54 6.22 -2.06 3.58
N LEU A 55 5.84 -1.42 2.49
CA LEU A 55 4.89 -1.98 1.53
C LEU A 55 5.68 -2.57 0.37
N ILE A 56 5.41 -3.82 0.06
CA ILE A 56 5.91 -4.46 -1.17
C ILE A 56 4.71 -4.77 -2.04
N ASP A 57 4.64 -4.17 -3.21
CA ASP A 57 3.58 -4.47 -4.16
C ASP A 57 4.15 -4.79 -5.53
N SER A 58 3.54 -5.75 -6.21
CA SER A 58 3.98 -6.23 -7.51
C SER A 58 2.82 -6.26 -8.48
N TRP A 59 3.11 -5.95 -9.73
CA TRP A 59 2.12 -5.82 -10.80
C TRP A 59 2.63 -6.50 -12.07
N ASN A 60 1.72 -7.05 -12.84
CA ASN A 60 2.06 -7.75 -14.09
C ASN A 60 2.84 -6.86 -15.07
N ASP A 61 2.48 -5.57 -15.11
CA ASP A 61 3.10 -4.62 -16.04
C ASP A 61 2.87 -3.19 -15.56
N GLN A 62 3.51 -2.24 -16.24
CA GLN A 62 3.40 -0.82 -15.90
C GLN A 62 1.96 -0.31 -16.07
N HIS A 63 1.24 -0.82 -17.06
CA HIS A 63 -0.14 -0.41 -17.32
C HIS A 63 -1.05 -0.71 -16.12
N SER A 64 -0.94 -1.92 -15.56
CA SER A 64 -1.71 -2.30 -14.37
C SER A 64 -1.39 -1.42 -13.17
N LEU A 65 -0.12 -1.10 -12.97
CA LEU A 65 0.30 -0.20 -11.90
C LEU A 65 -0.26 1.21 -12.10
N ASP A 66 -0.22 1.72 -13.33
CA ASP A 66 -0.76 3.04 -13.65
C ASP A 66 -2.26 3.13 -13.38
N ILE A 67 -3.00 2.10 -13.75
CA ILE A 67 -4.44 2.02 -13.49
C ILE A 67 -4.70 2.03 -11.97
N HIS A 68 -3.91 1.28 -11.22
CA HIS A 68 -4.02 1.26 -9.75
C HIS A 68 -3.83 2.66 -9.17
N HIS A 69 -2.78 3.37 -9.57
CA HIS A 69 -2.49 4.71 -9.07
C HIS A 69 -3.57 5.73 -9.45
N ALA A 70 -4.25 5.51 -10.56
CA ALA A 70 -5.30 6.40 -11.04
C ALA A 70 -6.68 6.07 -10.47
N SER A 71 -6.81 4.98 -9.71
CA SER A 71 -8.11 4.56 -9.19
C SER A 71 -8.69 5.57 -8.22
N SER A 72 -10.02 5.69 -8.21
CA SER A 72 -10.69 6.62 -7.30
C SER A 72 -10.45 6.25 -5.83
N MET A 73 -10.31 4.97 -5.53
CA MET A 73 -9.99 4.49 -4.20
C MET A 73 -8.65 5.04 -3.72
N MET A 74 -7.61 4.97 -4.56
CA MET A 74 -6.29 5.48 -4.20
C MET A 74 -6.25 6.99 -4.08
N LYS A 75 -7.01 7.69 -4.92
CA LYS A 75 -7.12 9.15 -4.83
C LYS A 75 -7.80 9.58 -3.54
N SER A 76 -8.93 8.99 -3.21
CA SER A 76 -9.62 9.27 -1.96
C SER A 76 -8.75 9.01 -0.75
N PHE A 77 -8.07 7.88 -0.74
CA PHE A 77 -7.19 7.49 0.33
C PHE A 77 -6.04 8.48 0.51
N ARG A 78 -5.43 8.88 -0.60
CA ARG A 78 -4.32 9.83 -0.59
C ARG A 78 -4.74 11.17 0.02
N TYR A 79 -5.90 11.69 -0.36
CA TYR A 79 -6.41 12.93 0.19
C TYR A 79 -6.71 12.83 1.68
N SER A 80 -7.27 11.71 2.12
CA SER A 80 -7.61 11.48 3.53
C SER A 80 -6.37 11.48 4.43
N HIS A 81 -5.23 11.05 3.92
CA HIS A 81 -4.01 10.87 4.71
C HIS A 81 -2.97 11.97 4.53
N LEU A 82 -3.17 12.87 3.58
CA LEU A 82 -2.30 14.02 3.38
C LEU A 82 -2.75 15.26 4.15
N SER A 83 -3.96 15.27 4.62
CA SER A 83 -4.50 16.41 5.37
C SER A 83 -4.11 16.39 6.84
#